data_5aed3155a1537c8e055ef967958c6925
#
_entry.id   5aed3155a1537c8e055ef967958c6925
#
_cell.length_a   1.000
_cell.length_b   1.000
_cell.length_c   1.000
_cell.angle_alpha   90.00
_cell.angle_beta   90.00
_cell.angle_gamma   90.00
#
_symmetry.space_group_name_H-M   'P 1'
#
loop_
_entity.id
_entity.type
_entity.pdbx_description
1 polymer ?
#
loop_
_entity_poly.entity_id
_entity_poly.type
_entity_poly.pdbx_seq_one_letter_code
_entity_poly.pdbx_strand_id
1 'polypeptide(L)'
;KRVPYLQSYESLTDKGYKEIVINEVNQQDTLYDARIQPKDLLSITVNTSDPQAAAPFNLTMQTSINVAQANSTYVTSQPTLQQYLVNNEGEIDFPVIGKLKIGGLTKTAAEKLIREQLRPYLKETPIVTVRMSNYKISVIGEVNRPGTFTINNEKVNLFEALAMAGDMTVYGI
;
A
#
# COMPACT_ATOMS: atom_id res chain seq x y z
N LYS A 1 -4.15 -2.82 38.12
CA LYS A 1 -4.95 -3.93 37.55
C LYS A 1 -4.75 -3.88 36.05
N ARG A 2 -3.98 -4.81 35.51
CA ARG A 2 -3.87 -4.96 34.04
C ARG A 2 -5.21 -5.43 33.52
N VAL A 3 -5.82 -4.70 32.61
CA VAL A 3 -7.01 -5.16 31.89
C VAL A 3 -6.52 -6.07 30.78
N PRO A 4 -6.86 -7.36 30.79
CA PRO A 4 -6.39 -8.31 29.79
C PRO A 4 -7.28 -8.23 28.55
N TYR A 5 -6.94 -7.34 27.62
CA TYR A 5 -7.63 -7.26 26.31
C TYR A 5 -7.12 -8.30 25.29
N LEU A 6 -6.02 -8.97 25.62
CA LEU A 6 -5.48 -10.11 24.87
C LEU A 6 -5.57 -11.39 25.74
N GLN A 7 -6.78 -11.88 25.96
CA GLN A 7 -6.94 -13.20 26.57
C GLN A 7 -6.83 -14.29 25.51
N SER A 8 -5.99 -15.29 25.76
CA SER A 8 -6.04 -16.53 24.99
C SER A 8 -7.38 -17.21 25.25
N TYR A 9 -8.08 -17.60 24.22
CA TYR A 9 -9.41 -18.22 24.27
C TYR A 9 -9.46 -19.58 24.97
N GLU A 10 -8.33 -20.09 25.45
CA GLU A 10 -8.25 -21.36 26.18
C GLU A 10 -8.95 -21.36 27.54
N SER A 11 -9.30 -20.18 28.06
CA SER A 11 -10.01 -20.08 29.37
C SER A 11 -11.54 -20.09 29.26
N LEU A 12 -12.10 -20.07 28.04
CA LEU A 12 -13.54 -20.11 27.82
C LEU A 12 -13.98 -21.54 27.54
N THR A 13 -14.36 -22.24 28.60
CA THR A 13 -14.72 -23.69 28.57
C THR A 13 -16.12 -23.97 28.05
N ASP A 14 -16.81 -23.03 27.44
CA ASP A 14 -18.16 -23.25 26.93
C ASP A 14 -18.16 -23.57 25.42
N LYS A 15 -18.62 -24.79 25.08
CA LYS A 15 -18.64 -25.33 23.71
C LYS A 15 -19.33 -24.43 22.69
N GLY A 16 -20.28 -23.60 23.11
CA GLY A 16 -21.01 -22.67 22.27
C GLY A 16 -20.13 -21.54 21.72
N TYR A 17 -19.21 -21.04 22.52
CA TYR A 17 -18.29 -19.97 22.09
C TYR A 17 -17.20 -20.45 21.12
N LYS A 18 -16.83 -21.72 21.21
CA LYS A 18 -15.84 -22.28 20.27
C LYS A 18 -16.35 -22.31 18.83
N GLU A 19 -17.63 -22.58 18.65
CA GLU A 19 -18.25 -22.58 17.30
C GLU A 19 -18.40 -21.18 16.71
N ILE A 20 -18.74 -20.19 17.54
CA ILE A 20 -18.85 -18.79 17.13
C ILE A 20 -17.48 -18.22 16.74
N VAL A 21 -16.47 -18.47 17.55
CA VAL A 21 -15.09 -17.98 17.27
C VAL A 21 -14.48 -18.68 16.06
N ILE A 22 -14.74 -19.98 15.86
CA ILE A 22 -14.27 -20.70 14.67
C ILE A 22 -15.00 -20.20 13.41
N ASN A 23 -16.27 -19.86 13.50
CA ASN A 23 -17.01 -19.29 12.38
C ASN A 23 -16.59 -17.83 12.06
N GLU A 24 -16.20 -17.04 13.06
CA GLU A 24 -15.64 -15.71 12.84
C GLU A 24 -14.19 -15.76 12.33
N VAL A 25 -13.40 -16.71 12.78
CA VAL A 25 -12.03 -16.94 12.26
C VAL A 25 -12.05 -17.60 10.88
N ASN A 26 -13.08 -18.40 10.55
CA ASN A 26 -13.29 -18.95 9.20
C ASN A 26 -14.07 -18.04 8.26
N GLN A 27 -14.71 -16.95 8.77
CA GLN A 27 -15.01 -15.81 7.93
C GLN A 27 -13.67 -15.16 7.62
N GLN A 28 -12.98 -15.75 6.64
CA GLN A 28 -11.91 -15.14 5.88
C GLN A 28 -11.53 -13.79 6.48
N ASP A 29 -10.33 -13.67 7.00
CA ASP A 29 -9.62 -12.40 6.92
C ASP A 29 -9.83 -11.93 5.48
N THR A 30 -10.92 -11.22 5.24
CA THR A 30 -11.09 -10.48 4.02
C THR A 30 -10.00 -9.44 4.11
N LEU A 31 -8.84 -9.86 3.59
CA LEU A 31 -7.69 -9.00 3.44
C LEU A 31 -8.24 -7.72 2.84
N TYR A 32 -8.33 -6.67 3.68
CA TYR A 32 -8.82 -5.39 3.24
C TYR A 32 -7.91 -4.92 2.12
N ASP A 33 -8.33 -5.13 0.90
CA ASP A 33 -7.65 -4.60 -0.27
C ASP A 33 -7.93 -3.10 -0.33
N ALA A 34 -6.90 -2.34 0.04
CA ALA A 34 -6.96 -0.89 -0.05
C ALA A 34 -7.34 -0.48 -1.47
N ARG A 35 -8.32 0.43 -1.59
CA ARG A 35 -8.74 0.99 -2.87
C ARG A 35 -7.95 2.25 -3.14
N ILE A 36 -7.56 2.43 -4.38
CA ILE A 36 -6.88 3.63 -4.87
C ILE A 36 -7.83 4.83 -4.71
N GLN A 37 -7.35 5.88 -4.08
CA GLN A 37 -8.11 7.10 -3.82
C GLN A 37 -7.49 8.30 -4.55
N PRO A 38 -8.26 9.37 -4.79
CA PRO A 38 -7.71 10.63 -5.23
C PRO A 38 -6.59 11.11 -4.30
N LYS A 39 -5.53 11.64 -4.89
CA LYS A 39 -4.28 12.08 -4.25
C LYS A 39 -3.36 10.96 -3.74
N ASP A 40 -3.66 9.71 -4.04
CA ASP A 40 -2.70 8.65 -3.85
C ASP A 40 -1.53 8.79 -4.83
N LEU A 41 -0.35 8.44 -4.34
CA LEU A 41 0.87 8.41 -5.11
C LEU A 41 1.22 6.96 -5.43
N LEU A 42 1.23 6.62 -6.71
CA LEU A 42 1.42 5.25 -7.18
C LEU A 42 2.76 5.10 -7.89
N SER A 43 3.42 3.98 -7.67
CA SER A 43 4.54 3.50 -8.47
C SER A 43 4.04 2.34 -9.33
N ILE A 44 4.17 2.49 -10.65
CA ILE A 44 3.71 1.49 -11.62
C ILE A 44 4.91 1.01 -12.42
N THR A 45 5.09 -0.30 -12.46
CA THR A 45 6.18 -0.95 -13.21
C THR A 45 5.61 -1.93 -14.20
N VAL A 46 6.09 -1.85 -15.43
CA VAL A 46 5.73 -2.74 -16.54
C VAL A 46 6.94 -3.60 -16.91
N ASN A 47 6.83 -4.90 -16.78
CA ASN A 47 7.87 -5.86 -17.13
C ASN A 47 7.43 -6.74 -18.29
N THR A 48 8.31 -6.92 -19.26
CA THR A 48 8.14 -7.79 -20.44
C THR A 48 9.42 -8.59 -20.65
N SER A 49 9.38 -9.62 -21.48
CA SER A 49 10.58 -10.38 -21.85
C SER A 49 11.57 -9.52 -22.65
N ASP A 50 11.07 -8.51 -23.36
CA ASP A 50 11.89 -7.49 -24.03
C ASP A 50 11.90 -6.18 -23.21
N PRO A 51 12.98 -5.88 -22.46
CA PRO A 51 13.08 -4.67 -21.66
C PRO A 51 12.97 -3.38 -22.47
N GLN A 52 13.36 -3.39 -23.75
CA GLN A 52 13.28 -2.22 -24.62
C GLN A 52 11.84 -1.88 -24.97
N ALA A 53 10.99 -2.89 -25.14
CA ALA A 53 9.56 -2.68 -25.37
C ALA A 53 8.85 -2.09 -24.13
N ALA A 54 9.35 -2.37 -22.95
CA ALA A 54 8.80 -1.84 -21.67
C ALA A 54 9.34 -0.44 -21.33
N ALA A 55 10.47 -0.02 -21.89
CA ALA A 55 11.13 1.25 -21.54
C ALA A 55 10.23 2.50 -21.65
N PRO A 56 9.36 2.66 -22.67
CA PRO A 56 8.47 3.82 -22.79
C PRO A 56 7.44 3.93 -21.65
N PHE A 57 7.15 2.82 -20.95
CA PHE A 57 6.17 2.76 -19.87
C PHE A 57 6.81 2.90 -18.48
N ASN A 58 8.14 2.74 -18.37
CA ASN A 58 8.91 2.81 -17.13
C ASN A 58 9.77 4.09 -17.12
N LEU A 59 9.12 5.24 -17.09
CA LEU A 59 9.83 6.51 -17.06
C LEU A 59 10.61 6.67 -15.75
N THR A 60 11.84 7.14 -15.85
CA THR A 60 12.70 7.44 -14.70
C THR A 60 12.92 8.93 -14.56
N MET A 61 12.92 9.41 -13.33
CA MET A 61 13.29 10.77 -12.98
C MET A 61 14.66 10.76 -12.32
N GLN A 62 15.48 11.75 -12.66
CA GLN A 62 16.76 11.96 -11.98
C GLN A 62 16.53 12.68 -10.67
N THR A 63 16.74 12.00 -9.55
CA THR A 63 16.66 12.61 -8.23
C THR A 63 18.05 12.92 -7.73
N SER A 64 18.36 14.20 -7.55
CA SER A 64 19.63 14.63 -6.98
C SER A 64 19.61 14.50 -5.46
N ILE A 65 20.47 13.67 -4.90
CA ILE A 65 20.64 13.52 -3.45
C ILE A 65 21.94 14.22 -3.07
N ASN A 66 21.84 15.21 -2.19
CA ASN A 66 23.01 15.84 -1.57
C ASN A 66 23.50 14.94 -0.44
N VAL A 67 24.61 14.26 -0.65
CA VAL A 67 25.28 13.48 0.40
C VAL A 67 26.33 14.37 1.03
N ALA A 68 26.06 14.84 2.26
CA ALA A 68 27.03 15.55 3.05
C ALA A 68 27.92 14.53 3.80
N GLN A 69 29.16 14.42 3.41
CA GLN A 69 30.18 13.69 4.16
C GLN A 69 31.17 14.71 4.78
N ALA A 70 31.81 14.37 5.89
CA ALA A 70 32.50 15.28 6.79
C ALA A 70 33.45 16.33 6.15
N ASN A 71 33.87 16.18 4.90
CA ASN A 71 34.74 17.13 4.20
C ASN A 71 34.37 17.36 2.71
N SER A 72 33.23 16.83 2.21
CA SER A 72 32.87 17.01 0.81
C SER A 72 31.36 16.79 0.62
N THR A 73 30.74 17.68 -0.14
CA THR A 73 29.35 17.54 -0.58
C THR A 73 29.35 16.97 -2.01
N TYR A 74 28.89 15.76 -2.16
CA TYR A 74 28.71 15.15 -3.48
C TYR A 74 27.23 15.17 -3.85
N VAL A 75 26.92 15.58 -5.08
CA VAL A 75 25.60 15.44 -5.65
C VAL A 75 25.57 14.12 -6.42
N THR A 76 24.86 13.14 -5.88
CA THR A 76 24.65 11.87 -6.56
C THR A 76 23.27 11.88 -7.20
N SER A 77 23.21 11.66 -8.51
CA SER A 77 21.97 11.51 -9.23
C SER A 77 21.60 10.02 -9.28
N GLN A 78 20.46 9.67 -8.69
CA GLN A 78 19.92 8.31 -8.76
C GLN A 78 18.66 8.30 -9.62
N PRO A 79 18.58 7.44 -10.63
CA PRO A 79 17.35 7.27 -11.38
C PRO A 79 16.31 6.58 -10.49
N THR A 80 15.19 7.24 -10.28
CA THR A 80 14.03 6.68 -9.59
C THR A 80 12.88 6.55 -10.58
N LEU A 81 12.06 5.51 -10.43
CA LEU A 81 10.85 5.36 -11.24
C LEU A 81 9.91 6.55 -11.01
N GLN A 82 9.34 7.05 -12.08
CA GLN A 82 8.33 8.10 -12.01
C GLN A 82 7.12 7.60 -11.22
N GLN A 83 6.64 8.44 -10.32
CA GLN A 83 5.41 8.18 -9.58
C GLN A 83 4.24 8.92 -10.23
N TYR A 84 3.05 8.34 -10.10
CA TYR A 84 1.82 8.84 -10.68
C TYR A 84 0.89 9.31 -9.57
N LEU A 85 0.52 10.59 -9.61
CA LEU A 85 -0.45 11.16 -8.69
C LEU A 85 -1.86 10.95 -9.24
N VAL A 86 -2.72 10.32 -8.46
CA VAL A 86 -4.14 10.17 -8.79
C VAL A 86 -4.84 11.52 -8.60
N ASN A 87 -5.44 12.04 -9.67
CA ASN A 87 -6.16 13.31 -9.64
C ASN A 87 -7.51 13.21 -8.88
N ASN A 88 -8.23 14.32 -8.75
CA ASN A 88 -9.50 14.35 -8.03
C ASN A 88 -10.60 13.51 -8.70
N GLU A 89 -10.49 13.28 -9.99
CA GLU A 89 -11.40 12.46 -10.81
C GLU A 89 -11.08 10.96 -10.71
N GLY A 90 -10.00 10.61 -10.00
CA GLY A 90 -9.51 9.23 -9.88
C GLY A 90 -8.72 8.75 -11.10
N GLU A 91 -8.12 9.66 -11.85
CA GLU A 91 -7.35 9.35 -13.06
C GLU A 91 -5.86 9.58 -12.84
N ILE A 92 -5.05 8.87 -13.61
CA ILE A 92 -3.61 9.12 -13.78
C ILE A 92 -3.29 9.35 -15.25
N ASP A 93 -2.23 10.13 -15.53
CA ASP A 93 -1.66 10.26 -16.86
C ASP A 93 -0.56 9.21 -17.04
N PHE A 94 -0.87 8.14 -17.78
CA PHE A 94 0.06 7.05 -18.01
C PHE A 94 0.74 7.19 -19.39
N PRO A 95 2.06 6.96 -19.51
CA PRO A 95 2.77 7.10 -20.78
C PRO A 95 2.13 6.28 -21.90
N VAL A 96 2.10 6.85 -23.09
CA VAL A 96 1.57 6.23 -24.33
C VAL A 96 0.05 6.03 -24.33
N ILE A 97 -0.54 5.60 -23.22
CA ILE A 97 -1.99 5.32 -23.11
C ILE A 97 -2.77 6.61 -22.83
N GLY A 98 -2.17 7.55 -22.07
CA GLY A 98 -2.84 8.77 -21.64
C GLY A 98 -3.61 8.57 -20.33
N LYS A 99 -4.81 9.16 -20.25
CA LYS A 99 -5.61 9.17 -19.02
C LYS A 99 -6.23 7.80 -18.73
N LEU A 100 -5.96 7.29 -17.54
CA LEU A 100 -6.51 6.04 -17.04
C LEU A 100 -7.29 6.28 -15.74
N LYS A 101 -8.55 5.87 -15.72
CA LYS A 101 -9.39 5.93 -14.51
C LYS A 101 -9.18 4.69 -13.65
N ILE A 102 -8.46 4.86 -12.56
CA ILE A 102 -8.10 3.78 -11.61
C ILE A 102 -8.61 4.02 -10.20
N GLY A 103 -9.12 5.22 -9.91
CA GLY A 103 -9.72 5.56 -8.62
C GLY A 103 -10.88 4.63 -8.25
N GLY A 104 -10.92 4.18 -7.01
CA GLY A 104 -11.90 3.21 -6.50
C GLY A 104 -11.59 1.75 -6.82
N LEU A 105 -10.61 1.48 -7.69
CA LEU A 105 -10.18 0.11 -7.98
C LEU A 105 -9.24 -0.40 -6.87
N THR A 106 -9.23 -1.71 -6.69
CA THR A 106 -8.18 -2.37 -5.93
C THR A 106 -6.89 -2.40 -6.75
N LYS A 107 -5.75 -2.59 -6.10
CA LYS A 107 -4.45 -2.77 -6.75
C LYS A 107 -4.52 -3.79 -7.90
N THR A 108 -5.04 -4.98 -7.62
CA THR A 108 -5.16 -6.07 -8.61
C THR A 108 -6.05 -5.70 -9.79
N ALA A 109 -7.15 -4.98 -9.54
CA ALA A 109 -8.05 -4.51 -10.60
C ALA A 109 -7.37 -3.44 -11.47
N ALA A 110 -6.60 -2.54 -10.88
CA ALA A 110 -5.81 -1.53 -11.59
C ALA A 110 -4.71 -2.18 -12.45
N GLU A 111 -3.97 -3.16 -11.91
CA GLU A 111 -2.96 -3.94 -12.65
C GLU A 111 -3.58 -4.64 -13.88
N LYS A 112 -4.76 -5.24 -13.70
CA LYS A 112 -5.48 -5.90 -14.80
C LYS A 112 -5.89 -4.90 -15.88
N LEU A 113 -6.47 -3.75 -15.48
CA LEU A 113 -6.89 -2.71 -16.41
C LEU A 113 -5.71 -2.16 -17.21
N ILE A 114 -4.60 -1.82 -16.55
CA ILE A 114 -3.38 -1.33 -17.22
C ILE A 114 -2.84 -2.38 -18.19
N ARG A 115 -2.80 -3.65 -17.79
CA ARG A 115 -2.37 -4.76 -18.64
C ARG A 115 -3.22 -4.89 -19.90
N GLU A 116 -4.54 -4.75 -19.79
CA GLU A 116 -5.45 -4.79 -20.93
C GLU A 116 -5.24 -3.62 -21.89
N GLN A 117 -5.01 -2.42 -21.34
CA GLN A 117 -4.73 -1.22 -22.14
C GLN A 117 -3.36 -1.27 -22.84
N LEU A 118 -2.38 -2.00 -22.27
CA LEU A 118 -1.05 -2.16 -22.87
C LEU A 118 -1.00 -3.21 -23.99
N ARG A 119 -1.99 -4.11 -24.08
CA ARG A 119 -2.03 -5.18 -25.09
C ARG A 119 -1.81 -4.71 -26.53
N PRO A 120 -2.39 -3.59 -26.99
CA PRO A 120 -2.18 -3.13 -28.38
C PRO A 120 -0.75 -2.67 -28.67
N TYR A 121 0.01 -2.33 -27.63
CA TYR A 121 1.36 -1.74 -27.75
C TYR A 121 2.48 -2.76 -27.54
N LEU A 122 2.16 -3.91 -26.99
CA LEU A 122 3.13 -4.96 -26.64
C LEU A 122 2.78 -6.26 -27.35
N LYS A 123 3.81 -6.97 -27.88
CA LYS A 123 3.63 -8.26 -28.58
C LYS A 123 3.22 -9.38 -27.63
N GLU A 124 3.56 -9.24 -26.35
CA GLU A 124 3.30 -10.22 -25.30
C GLU A 124 2.58 -9.58 -24.10
N THR A 125 1.99 -10.41 -23.27
CA THR A 125 1.27 -9.94 -22.08
C THR A 125 2.26 -9.44 -21.03
N PRO A 126 2.26 -8.14 -20.68
CA PRO A 126 3.17 -7.59 -19.70
C PRO A 126 2.79 -8.00 -18.28
N ILE A 127 3.78 -8.04 -17.40
CA ILE A 127 3.57 -8.07 -15.94
C ILE A 127 3.52 -6.62 -15.47
N VAL A 128 2.36 -6.21 -14.97
CA VAL A 128 2.16 -4.87 -14.40
C VAL A 128 2.11 -5.00 -12.89
N THR A 129 2.89 -4.18 -12.20
CA THR A 129 2.91 -4.10 -10.75
C THR A 129 2.57 -2.67 -10.33
N VAL A 130 1.55 -2.51 -9.48
CA VAL A 130 1.13 -1.24 -8.90
C VAL A 130 1.45 -1.25 -7.40
N ARG A 131 2.09 -0.19 -6.90
CA ARG A 131 2.39 0.00 -5.47
C ARG A 131 1.94 1.39 -5.03
N MET A 132 1.35 1.48 -3.84
CA MET A 132 1.02 2.76 -3.21
C MET A 132 2.24 3.26 -2.42
N SER A 133 2.70 4.48 -2.73
CA SER A 133 3.89 5.06 -2.10
C SER A 133 3.59 5.88 -0.84
N ASN A 134 2.33 6.26 -0.62
CA ASN A 134 1.91 7.13 0.48
C ASN A 134 0.81 6.53 1.35
N TYR A 135 0.79 5.20 1.50
CA TYR A 135 -0.19 4.55 2.34
C TYR A 135 -0.06 5.01 3.80
N LYS A 136 -1.13 5.54 4.36
CA LYS A 136 -1.18 6.09 5.72
C LYS A 136 -2.35 5.51 6.49
N ILE A 137 -2.11 5.27 7.77
CA ILE A 137 -3.17 4.93 8.72
C ILE A 137 -3.27 5.99 9.80
N SER A 138 -4.48 6.23 10.30
CA SER A 138 -4.72 7.12 11.43
C SER A 138 -5.24 6.30 12.60
N VAL A 139 -4.53 6.38 13.71
CA VAL A 139 -4.93 5.74 14.97
C VAL A 139 -5.41 6.83 15.91
N ILE A 140 -6.67 6.76 16.30
CA ILE A 140 -7.34 7.72 17.18
C ILE A 140 -8.01 6.98 18.33
N GLY A 141 -8.04 7.59 19.50
CA GLY A 141 -8.64 7.03 20.72
C GLY A 141 -7.67 7.01 21.89
N GLU A 142 -7.96 6.18 22.87
CA GLU A 142 -7.17 6.02 24.10
C GLU A 142 -5.90 5.19 23.86
N VAL A 143 -5.02 5.74 23.04
CA VAL A 143 -3.69 5.18 22.74
C VAL A 143 -2.60 6.14 23.17
N ASN A 144 -1.40 5.63 23.44
CA ASN A 144 -0.31 6.47 23.94
C ASN A 144 0.16 7.52 22.94
N ARG A 145 0.06 7.24 21.64
CA ARG A 145 0.46 8.15 20.56
C ARG A 145 -0.58 8.17 19.46
N PRO A 146 -1.72 8.87 19.65
CA PRO A 146 -2.67 9.04 18.56
C PRO A 146 -2.05 9.87 17.44
N GLY A 147 -2.29 9.47 16.19
CA GLY A 147 -1.75 10.19 15.05
C GLY A 147 -1.87 9.44 13.75
N THR A 148 -1.30 10.03 12.69
CA THR A 148 -1.23 9.43 11.36
C THR A 148 0.17 8.87 11.13
N PHE A 149 0.25 7.59 10.80
CA PHE A 149 1.49 6.88 10.54
C PHE A 149 1.59 6.55 9.06
N THR A 150 2.76 6.82 8.46
CA THR A 150 3.06 6.40 7.09
C THR A 150 3.57 4.97 7.13
N ILE A 151 2.97 4.11 6.31
CA ILE A 151 3.25 2.69 6.26
C ILE A 151 3.96 2.38 4.95
N ASN A 152 5.10 1.71 5.03
CA ASN A 152 5.85 1.27 3.86
C ASN A 152 5.26 0.00 3.22
N ASN A 153 4.41 -0.72 3.98
CA ASN A 153 3.71 -1.91 3.51
C ASN A 153 2.25 -1.56 3.18
N GLU A 154 1.69 -2.21 2.18
CA GLU A 154 0.31 -1.99 1.74
C GLU A 154 -0.73 -2.62 2.69
N LYS A 155 -0.28 -3.34 3.71
CA LYS A 155 -1.12 -4.03 4.69
C LYS A 155 -0.60 -3.74 6.09
N VAL A 156 -1.51 -3.40 6.97
CA VAL A 156 -1.26 -3.25 8.41
C VAL A 156 -2.40 -3.93 9.15
N ASN A 157 -2.08 -4.81 10.07
CA ASN A 157 -3.09 -5.39 10.93
C ASN A 157 -3.37 -4.48 12.14
N LEU A 158 -4.46 -4.76 12.85
CA LEU A 158 -4.87 -3.97 14.01
C LEU A 158 -3.78 -3.88 15.08
N PHE A 159 -3.09 -4.99 15.34
CA PHE A 159 -2.05 -5.06 16.37
C PHE A 159 -0.81 -4.26 16.00
N GLU A 160 -0.43 -4.26 14.72
CA GLU A 160 0.67 -3.42 14.22
C GLU A 160 0.31 -1.94 14.33
N ALA A 161 -0.93 -1.56 13.99
CA ALA A 161 -1.41 -0.19 14.14
C ALA A 161 -1.38 0.27 15.61
N LEU A 162 -1.83 -0.58 16.54
CA LEU A 162 -1.76 -0.32 17.98
C LEU A 162 -0.31 -0.22 18.47
N ALA A 163 0.58 -1.13 18.03
CA ALA A 163 1.99 -1.09 18.38
C ALA A 163 2.68 0.20 17.91
N MET A 164 2.35 0.70 16.71
CA MET A 164 2.84 1.99 16.22
C MET A 164 2.35 3.17 17.06
N ALA A 165 1.11 3.10 17.55
CA ALA A 165 0.51 4.07 18.46
C ALA A 165 0.99 3.92 19.92
N GLY A 166 1.91 2.99 20.19
CA GLY A 166 2.47 2.75 21.53
C GLY A 166 1.54 2.03 22.48
N ASP A 167 0.60 1.23 21.91
CA ASP A 167 -0.43 0.48 22.64
C ASP A 167 -1.53 1.35 23.27
N MET A 168 -2.55 0.70 23.79
CA MET A 168 -3.66 1.38 24.47
C MET A 168 -3.23 1.93 25.83
N THR A 169 -3.84 3.03 26.24
CA THR A 169 -3.67 3.55 27.62
C THR A 169 -4.44 2.70 28.62
N VAL A 170 -4.19 2.92 29.89
CA VAL A 170 -4.93 2.24 30.98
C VAL A 170 -6.44 2.52 30.98
N TYR A 171 -6.88 3.49 30.22
CA TYR A 171 -8.27 3.91 30.06
C TYR A 171 -8.90 3.40 28.75
N GLY A 172 -8.08 2.83 27.87
CA GLY A 172 -8.55 2.19 26.64
C GLY A 172 -9.14 0.81 26.94
N ILE A 173 -10.46 0.72 26.98
CA ILE A 173 -11.24 -0.51 27.22
C ILE A 173 -11.91 -0.92 25.91
#